data_a0732cb5712a4afd4fc6fde85d9ed9d1
#
_entry.id   a0732cb5712a4afd4fc6fde85d9ed9d1
#
_cell.length_a   1.000
_cell.length_b   1.000
_cell.length_c   1.000
_cell.angle_alpha   90.00
_cell.angle_beta   90.00
_cell.angle_gamma   90.00
#
_symmetry.space_group_name_H-M   'P 1'
#
loop_
_entity.id
_entity.type
_entity.pdbx_description
1 polymer ?
#
loop_
_entity_poly.entity_id
_entity_poly.type
_entity_poly.pdbx_seq_one_letter_code
_entity_poly.pdbx_strand_id
1 'polypeptide(L)' 'MTVVKIVELIGSSPKDWEDATKNALTEAAKTIKNIKSVYVKRCTAKVENNKIVEYRAVVKIAFVVERKKSNLGSE' A
#
# COMPACT_ATOMS: atom_id res chain seq x y z
N MET A 1 -15.80 -10.82 14.08
CA MET A 1 -15.05 -9.67 14.52
C MET A 1 -14.14 -9.14 13.44
N THR A 2 -14.10 -7.84 13.30
CA THR A 2 -13.38 -7.20 12.22
C THR A 2 -12.21 -6.41 12.78
N VAL A 3 -11.06 -6.58 12.17
CA VAL A 3 -9.87 -5.86 12.57
C VAL A 3 -9.29 -5.20 11.33
N VAL A 4 -8.90 -3.95 11.46
CA VAL A 4 -8.24 -3.25 10.39
C VAL A 4 -6.75 -3.23 10.67
N LYS A 5 -5.97 -3.64 9.70
CA LYS A 5 -4.52 -3.60 9.80
C LYS A 5 -3.97 -2.67 8.76
N ILE A 6 -2.79 -2.15 9.02
CA ILE A 6 -2.14 -1.22 8.12
C ILE A 6 -0.73 -1.71 7.83
N VAL A 7 -0.37 -1.73 6.56
CA VAL A 7 1.01 -2.02 6.16
C VAL A 7 1.54 -0.80 5.41
N GLU A 8 2.82 -0.59 5.53
CA GLU A 8 3.47 0.54 4.86
C GLU A 8 4.37 0.01 3.75
N LEU A 9 4.24 0.59 2.58
CA LEU A 9 4.99 0.18 1.41
C LEU A 9 5.56 1.41 0.70
N ILE A 10 6.57 1.17 -0.12
CA ILE A 10 7.09 2.22 -0.99
C ILE A 10 6.92 1.74 -2.40
N GLY A 11 6.12 2.47 -3.18
CA GLY A 11 5.97 2.19 -4.60
C GLY A 11 6.86 3.12 -5.39
N SER A 12 7.30 2.69 -6.55
CA SER A 12 8.12 3.54 -7.40
C SER A 12 7.63 3.46 -8.84
N SER A 13 7.96 4.48 -9.60
CA SER A 13 7.58 4.56 -11.00
C SER A 13 8.48 5.56 -11.70
N PRO A 14 8.83 5.32 -12.97
CA PRO A 14 9.54 6.33 -13.74
C PRO A 14 8.63 7.40 -14.30
N LYS A 15 7.30 7.24 -14.13
CA LYS A 15 6.34 8.17 -14.74
C LYS A 15 5.88 9.28 -13.81
N ASP A 16 5.30 8.93 -12.68
CA ASP A 16 4.78 9.94 -11.76
C ASP A 16 4.40 9.29 -10.44
N TRP A 17 3.98 10.14 -9.48
CA TRP A 17 3.65 9.66 -8.15
C TRP A 17 2.35 8.86 -8.09
N GLU A 18 1.42 9.21 -8.96
CA GLU A 18 0.17 8.45 -9.01
C GLU A 18 0.45 7.02 -9.46
N ASP A 19 1.28 6.87 -10.49
CA ASP A 19 1.65 5.54 -10.97
C ASP A 19 2.44 4.78 -9.89
N ALA A 20 3.30 5.48 -9.15
CA ALA A 20 4.04 4.87 -8.05
C ALA A 20 3.08 4.32 -6.99
N THR A 21 2.04 5.09 -6.68
CA THR A 21 1.03 4.66 -5.70
C THR A 21 0.29 3.44 -6.22
N LYS A 22 -0.08 3.45 -7.49
CA LYS A 22 -0.78 2.31 -8.09
C LYS A 22 0.08 1.06 -8.09
N ASN A 23 1.38 1.22 -8.33
CA ASN A 23 2.28 0.08 -8.31
C ASN A 23 2.35 -0.55 -6.93
N ALA A 24 2.39 0.29 -5.89
CA ALA A 24 2.40 -0.21 -4.52
C ALA A 24 1.11 -0.98 -4.22
N LEU A 25 -0.03 -0.42 -4.65
CA LEU A 25 -1.31 -1.08 -4.42
C LEU A 25 -1.40 -2.41 -5.17
N THR A 26 -0.94 -2.43 -6.42
CA THR A 26 -0.98 -3.65 -7.21
C THR A 26 -0.15 -4.75 -6.55
N GLU A 27 1.02 -4.39 -6.05
CA GLU A 27 1.88 -5.37 -5.40
C GLU A 27 1.23 -5.87 -4.11
N ALA A 28 0.68 -4.97 -3.32
CA ALA A 28 0.02 -5.35 -2.07
C ALA A 28 -1.17 -6.27 -2.34
N ALA A 29 -1.90 -6.00 -3.39
CA ALA A 29 -3.10 -6.78 -3.71
C ALA A 29 -2.80 -8.22 -4.09
N LYS A 30 -1.54 -8.53 -4.40
CA LYS A 30 -1.18 -9.90 -4.71
C LYS A 30 -1.29 -10.83 -3.52
N THR A 31 -1.07 -10.30 -2.32
CA THR A 31 -1.09 -11.12 -1.11
C THR A 31 -2.08 -10.65 -0.07
N ILE A 32 -2.60 -9.44 -0.19
CA ILE A 32 -3.51 -8.87 0.81
C ILE A 32 -4.89 -8.74 0.22
N LYS A 33 -5.88 -9.26 0.94
CA LYS A 33 -7.28 -9.17 0.51
C LYS A 33 -8.00 -8.11 1.32
N ASN A 34 -9.09 -7.65 0.79
CA ASN A 34 -9.97 -6.70 1.50
C ASN A 34 -9.29 -5.37 1.78
N ILE A 35 -8.53 -4.89 0.81
CA ILE A 35 -7.92 -3.57 0.92
C ILE A 35 -9.03 -2.53 0.83
N LYS A 36 -9.05 -1.60 1.77
CA LYS A 36 -10.10 -0.59 1.83
C LYS A 36 -9.63 0.80 1.46
N SER A 37 -8.38 1.14 1.77
CA SER A 37 -7.91 2.48 1.45
C SER A 37 -6.40 2.51 1.35
N VAL A 38 -5.92 3.55 0.69
CA VAL A 38 -4.50 3.82 0.53
C VAL A 38 -4.28 5.25 0.99
N TYR A 39 -3.34 5.43 1.90
CA TYR A 39 -2.99 6.75 2.39
C TYR A 39 -1.57 7.05 1.90
N VAL A 40 -1.42 8.12 1.14
CA VAL A 40 -0.10 8.52 0.66
C VAL A 40 0.54 9.37 1.73
N LYS A 41 1.55 8.80 2.38
CA LYS A 41 2.20 9.46 3.48
C LYS A 41 3.20 10.50 3.00
N ARG A 42 3.91 10.19 1.95
CA ARG A 42 4.98 11.04 1.49
C ARG A 42 5.35 10.70 0.05
N CYS A 43 5.71 11.71 -0.70
CA CYS A 43 6.18 11.53 -2.06
C CYS A 43 7.60 12.05 -2.15
N THR A 44 8.46 11.28 -2.76
CA THR A 44 9.85 11.68 -2.97
C THR A 44 10.24 11.35 -4.40
N ALA A 45 11.38 11.84 -4.82
CA ALA A 45 11.89 11.57 -6.16
C ALA A 45 13.38 11.42 -6.11
N LYS A 46 13.89 10.50 -6.91
CA LYS A 46 15.32 10.31 -7.06
C LYS A 46 15.81 11.18 -8.21
N VAL A 47 16.91 11.87 -7.98
CA VAL A 47 17.47 12.79 -8.97
C VAL A 47 18.84 12.32 -9.36
N GLU A 48 19.10 12.29 -10.66
CA GLU A 48 20.42 12.03 -11.22
C GLU A 48 20.66 13.02 -12.35
N ASN A 49 21.82 13.66 -12.35
CA ASN A 49 22.19 14.64 -13.36
C ASN A 49 21.12 15.73 -13.48
N ASN A 50 20.63 16.21 -12.34
CA ASN A 50 19.64 17.27 -12.26
C ASN A 50 18.31 16.92 -12.90
N LYS A 51 18.02 15.63 -13.05
CA LYS A 51 16.74 15.19 -13.59
C LYS A 51 16.12 14.17 -12.68
N ILE A 52 14.80 14.21 -12.58
CA ILE A 52 14.09 13.20 -11.82
C ILE A 52 14.07 11.94 -12.63
N VAL A 53 14.60 10.86 -12.06
CA VAL A 53 14.65 9.57 -12.74
C VAL A 53 13.68 8.56 -12.16
N GLU A 54 13.17 8.81 -10.95
CA GLU A 54 12.27 7.87 -10.33
C GLU A 54 11.39 8.61 -9.34
N TYR A 55 10.10 8.29 -9.35
CA TYR A 55 9.15 8.84 -8.39
C TYR A 55 8.84 7.75 -7.38
N ARG A 56 8.81 8.10 -6.09
CA ARG A 56 8.52 7.16 -5.02
C ARG A 56 7.40 7.68 -4.16
N ALA A 57 6.48 6.81 -3.82
CA ALA A 57 5.37 7.13 -2.93
C ALA A 57 5.41 6.19 -1.75
N VAL A 58 5.48 6.75 -0.54
CA VAL A 58 5.40 5.97 0.67
C VAL A 58 3.93 5.93 1.04
N VAL A 59 3.34 4.75 1.05
CA VAL A 59 1.90 4.61 1.25
C VAL A 59 1.60 3.67 2.40
N LYS A 60 0.48 3.93 3.06
CA LYS A 60 -0.05 3.02 4.05
C LYS A 60 -1.32 2.45 3.50
N ILE A 61 -1.42 1.13 3.55
CA ILE A 61 -2.58 0.43 3.01
C ILE A 61 -3.35 -0.17 4.16
N ALA A 62 -4.63 0.18 4.24
CA ALA A 62 -5.52 -0.32 5.28
C ALA A 62 -6.33 -1.45 4.70
N PHE A 63 -6.38 -2.57 5.39
CA PHE A 63 -7.17 -3.70 4.96
C PHE A 63 -7.85 -4.36 6.15
N VAL A 64 -8.93 -5.05 5.85
CA VAL A 64 -9.74 -5.69 6.88
C VAL A 64 -9.35 -7.14 7.00
N VAL A 65 -9.09 -7.57 8.22
CA VAL A 65 -8.85 -8.96 8.51
C VAL A 65 -10.13 -9.50 9.11
N GLU A 66 -10.83 -10.34 8.35
CA GLU A 66 -12.05 -10.91 8.85
C GLU A 66 -11.78 -12.26 9.42
N ARG A 67 -12.12 -12.47 10.70
CA ARG A 67 -12.03 -13.74 11.29
C ARG A 67 -13.32 -14.42 11.18
N LYS A 68 -13.29 -15.67 10.78
CA LYS A 68 -14.44 -16.46 10.83
C LYS A 68 -14.77 -16.64 12.26
N LYS A 69 -15.99 -16.55 12.60
CA LYS A 69 -16.43 -16.85 13.88
C LYS A 69 -16.12 -18.23 14.15
N SER A 70 -15.41 -18.54 14.92
CA SER A 70 -15.03 -19.84 15.08
C SER A 70 -15.76 -20.52 16.07
N ASN A 71 -15.84 -20.96 15.79
CA ASN A 71 -15.94 -21.44 16.47
C ASN A 71 -15.34 -21.70 17.51
N LEU A 72 -15.29 -21.48 17.62
CA LEU A 72 -14.76 -21.43 18.45
C LEU A 72 -14.65 -20.90 19.18
N GLY A 73 -14.95 -20.87 19.50
CA GLY A 73 -14.87 -20.36 19.96
C GLY A 73 -14.61 -19.53 20.12
N SER A 74 -14.77 -19.24 19.82
CA SER A 74 -14.46 -18.52 19.89
C SER A 74 -14.34 -17.66 19.78
N GLU A 75 -14.54 -17.32 19.64
CA GLU A 75 -14.37 -16.71 19.58
C GLU A 75 -14.39 -16.44 19.80
#